data_c43bf0578dae63e6b5ed96697f87a332
#
_entry.id   c43bf0578dae63e6b5ed96697f87a332
#
_cell.length_a   1.000
_cell.length_b   1.000
_cell.length_c   1.000
_cell.angle_alpha   90.00
_cell.angle_beta   90.00
_cell.angle_gamma   90.00
#
_symmetry.space_group_name_H-M   'P 1'
#
loop_
_entity.id
_entity.type
_entity.pdbx_description
1 polymer ?
#
loop_
_entity_poly.entity_id
_entity_poly.type
_entity_poly.pdbx_seq_one_letter_code
_entity_poly.pdbx_strand_id
1 'polypeptide(L)'
;MQHQALEDRRTMGAEVSFPGSVPIVCLADGRHASSRNLWSGSIFKKLRTAAVAAAVFVLVGSRFGGVADGTEGSSAATAAPAVTAADWRPGDVRTVPHSVHGGSFDCEIVSVTEKENCRVVRLRYPSPIVTELPQNNVIPVEYYLPLNLRPEDEPRPAVICLHILDGSLELVRILSSVLASRGIPAMVFQLPYYGERGGPNGPHDILARPDRFTAVLDQTMEEVRRAVDFLASRPEVRADHIGVAGISLGGIIAASAAEREPRLHRAALILAGGDLPSILATAREAEDLRRFLAGLPDEQRAAVLDAFRQADPLYGADALRERAQSGRVLMINAGEDEVIPKTSTEKLANALGIADQVVWLEGMGHYTSLGALPQILDSTADFFAQDLPPSLATSPAPATGHATPAALLSATLREWTRFYLQEPTPGRCHIVRLSADVQTEQNRQDGELMLIRGNGPRFRLGGKVPQLGSFAIGQGDYPWMTSVSAKTFAGRLGLDAVRSPLCYVRSEYLQSARFAVMAVAGAAAAPAALEALVEIRETPVEDGRRTLIVSPLGQQRPAATLIYRAGAQVPEEIAVETEAVAVRIRFQSWQTEAPASRELFGPPANVETQDVAAEDVYRMFGAVINFALESLP
;
A
#
# COMPACT_ATOMS: atom_id res chain seq x y z
N MET A 1 -30.04 -50.30 -26.16
CA MET A 1 -29.72 -50.87 -24.82
C MET A 1 -28.44 -50.24 -24.33
N GLN A 2 -28.51 -49.00 -23.84
CA GLN A 2 -27.44 -48.30 -23.08
C GLN A 2 -27.97 -46.91 -22.72
N HIS A 3 -29.00 -46.86 -21.88
CA HIS A 3 -29.53 -45.61 -21.32
C HIS A 3 -30.39 -45.95 -20.10
N GLN A 4 -29.79 -46.54 -19.06
CA GLN A 4 -30.52 -46.81 -17.80
C GLN A 4 -29.56 -47.30 -16.72
N ALA A 5 -28.56 -46.46 -16.37
CA ALA A 5 -27.65 -46.74 -15.25
C ALA A 5 -27.00 -45.45 -14.69
N LEU A 6 -27.79 -44.41 -14.46
CA LEU A 6 -27.27 -43.15 -13.86
C LEU A 6 -28.25 -42.43 -12.92
N GLU A 7 -29.23 -43.18 -12.38
CA GLU A 7 -30.26 -42.58 -11.48
C GLU A 7 -30.38 -43.21 -10.09
N ASP A 8 -29.40 -43.99 -9.61
CA ASP A 8 -29.47 -44.61 -8.26
C ASP A 8 -28.19 -44.39 -7.46
N ARG A 9 -27.85 -43.12 -7.16
CA ARG A 9 -26.97 -42.75 -6.06
C ARG A 9 -27.32 -41.36 -5.46
N ARG A 10 -28.57 -41.22 -5.02
CA ARG A 10 -28.97 -40.15 -4.12
C ARG A 10 -29.86 -40.76 -3.04
N THR A 11 -29.24 -41.15 -1.91
CA THR A 11 -29.87 -41.28 -0.58
C THR A 11 -29.01 -42.19 0.26
N MET A 12 -28.14 -41.55 1.08
CA MET A 12 -27.70 -41.99 2.42
C MET A 12 -26.81 -40.87 2.98
N GLY A 13 -27.43 -39.79 3.44
CA GLY A 13 -26.85 -38.86 4.36
C GLY A 13 -27.12 -39.36 5.78
N ALA A 14 -26.08 -39.82 6.49
CA ALA A 14 -26.19 -40.12 7.90
C ALA A 14 -26.09 -38.79 8.67
N GLU A 15 -27.22 -38.35 9.26
CA GLU A 15 -27.26 -37.29 10.26
C GLU A 15 -26.58 -37.75 11.54
N VAL A 16 -25.45 -37.17 11.87
CA VAL A 16 -24.87 -37.27 13.22
C VAL A 16 -25.39 -36.09 14.04
N SER A 17 -26.42 -36.37 14.83
CA SER A 17 -27.05 -35.42 15.74
C SER A 17 -26.25 -35.30 17.03
N PHE A 18 -25.73 -34.13 17.36
CA PHE A 18 -25.17 -33.79 18.66
C PHE A 18 -26.22 -33.14 19.55
N PRO A 19 -26.42 -33.54 20.79
CA PRO A 19 -27.39 -32.91 21.69
C PRO A 19 -26.84 -31.54 22.16
N GLY A 20 -27.54 -30.47 21.82
CA GLY A 20 -27.23 -29.11 22.28
C GLY A 20 -26.87 -28.12 21.17
N SER A 21 -27.01 -28.46 19.90
CA SER A 21 -26.72 -27.56 18.78
C SER A 21 -27.95 -26.77 18.36
N VAL A 22 -27.81 -25.46 18.35
CA VAL A 22 -28.67 -24.55 17.59
C VAL A 22 -28.49 -24.89 16.12
N PRO A 23 -29.56 -25.08 15.33
CA PRO A 23 -29.44 -25.47 13.94
C PRO A 23 -28.85 -24.36 13.10
N ILE A 24 -27.66 -24.62 12.54
CA ILE A 24 -27.08 -23.78 11.48
C ILE A 24 -27.79 -24.19 10.17
N VAL A 25 -28.76 -23.39 9.77
CA VAL A 25 -29.42 -23.53 8.48
C VAL A 25 -28.48 -22.97 7.41
N CYS A 26 -27.85 -23.83 6.65
CA CYS A 26 -27.20 -23.45 5.39
C CYS A 26 -28.29 -23.15 4.36
N LEU A 27 -28.68 -21.90 4.21
CA LEU A 27 -29.45 -21.43 3.06
C LEU A 27 -28.51 -21.19 1.87
N ALA A 28 -28.42 -22.17 1.00
CA ALA A 28 -27.96 -21.98 -0.37
C ALA A 28 -29.08 -21.28 -1.14
N ASP A 29 -29.07 -19.97 -1.19
CA ASP A 29 -29.93 -19.20 -2.08
C ASP A 29 -29.07 -18.18 -2.83
N GLY A 30 -28.86 -18.51 -4.12
CA GLY A 30 -28.25 -17.62 -5.08
C GLY A 30 -29.16 -16.42 -5.34
N ARG A 31 -28.85 -15.30 -4.70
CA ARG A 31 -29.30 -13.99 -5.15
C ARG A 31 -28.12 -13.04 -5.27
N HIS A 32 -27.89 -12.63 -6.51
CA HIS A 32 -27.00 -11.56 -6.89
C HIS A 32 -27.25 -10.30 -6.04
N ALA A 33 -26.46 -10.09 -5.01
CA ALA A 33 -26.33 -8.78 -4.38
C ALA A 33 -25.42 -7.95 -5.27
N SER A 34 -25.98 -6.88 -5.83
CA SER A 34 -25.32 -5.93 -6.71
C SER A 34 -24.03 -5.39 -6.07
N SER A 35 -22.92 -5.53 -6.78
CA SER A 35 -21.58 -5.07 -6.46
C SER A 35 -21.43 -3.53 -6.56
N ARG A 36 -22.39 -2.79 -5.99
CA ARG A 36 -22.36 -1.32 -6.03
C ARG A 36 -21.66 -0.74 -4.82
N ASN A 37 -20.51 -0.98 -4.44
CA ASN A 37 -19.78 -0.16 -3.44
C ASN A 37 -18.39 -0.69 -3.07
N LEU A 38 -17.66 -1.33 -3.99
CA LEU A 38 -16.32 -1.84 -3.68
C LEU A 38 -15.17 -0.95 -4.17
N TRP A 39 -15.43 0.16 -4.89
CA TRP A 39 -14.40 0.93 -5.60
C TRP A 39 -14.20 2.37 -5.15
N SER A 40 -14.93 2.87 -4.15
CA SER A 40 -14.72 4.24 -3.64
C SER A 40 -13.73 4.25 -2.47
N GLY A 41 -12.47 4.57 -2.74
CA GLY A 41 -11.50 4.98 -1.72
C GLY A 41 -11.19 3.96 -0.60
N SER A 42 -11.68 2.73 -0.72
CA SER A 42 -11.76 1.77 0.38
C SER A 42 -10.46 1.04 0.68
N ILE A 43 -9.63 0.74 -0.31
CA ILE A 43 -8.41 -0.06 -0.09
C ILE A 43 -7.34 0.76 0.61
N PHE A 44 -7.15 2.02 0.22
CA PHE A 44 -6.15 2.88 0.84
C PHE A 44 -6.68 3.66 2.06
N LYS A 45 -7.98 3.91 2.19
CA LYS A 45 -8.55 4.22 3.52
C LYS A 45 -8.30 3.08 4.49
N LYS A 46 -8.41 1.83 4.05
CA LYS A 46 -8.03 0.64 4.81
C LYS A 46 -6.52 0.53 5.04
N LEU A 47 -5.66 1.00 4.14
CA LEU A 47 -4.21 1.06 4.32
C LEU A 47 -3.77 2.22 5.25
N ARG A 48 -4.44 3.37 5.21
CA ARG A 48 -4.26 4.43 6.21
C ARG A 48 -4.60 3.94 7.63
N THR A 49 -5.68 3.22 7.76
CA THR A 49 -6.07 2.54 9.01
C THR A 49 -5.17 1.34 9.27
N ALA A 50 -4.64 0.67 8.26
CA ALA A 50 -3.87 -0.55 8.39
C ALA A 50 -2.40 -0.31 8.76
N ALA A 51 -1.74 0.78 8.38
CA ALA A 51 -0.41 1.10 8.90
C ALA A 51 -0.48 1.34 10.43
N VAL A 52 -1.57 1.90 10.90
CA VAL A 52 -1.87 2.07 12.34
C VAL A 52 -2.56 0.83 12.91
N ALA A 53 -3.42 0.16 12.14
CA ALA A 53 -4.18 -1.01 12.55
C ALA A 53 -3.42 -2.33 12.36
N ALA A 54 -2.34 -2.41 11.60
CA ALA A 54 -1.50 -3.61 11.61
C ALA A 54 -0.86 -3.84 12.98
N ALA A 55 -0.65 -2.77 13.74
CA ALA A 55 -0.35 -2.85 15.16
C ALA A 55 -1.53 -3.40 15.97
N VAL A 56 -2.74 -3.15 15.52
CA VAL A 56 -4.01 -3.52 16.15
C VAL A 56 -4.70 -4.67 15.43
N PHE A 57 -4.38 -4.90 14.15
CA PHE A 57 -5.06 -5.87 13.28
C PHE A 57 -4.81 -7.35 13.65
N VAL A 58 -3.93 -7.60 14.57
CA VAL A 58 -3.94 -8.90 15.27
C VAL A 58 -5.21 -9.03 16.13
N LEU A 59 -5.95 -7.93 16.40
CA LEU A 59 -7.06 -7.92 17.38
C LEU A 59 -8.33 -7.14 17.01
N VAL A 60 -8.34 -6.18 16.06
CA VAL A 60 -9.54 -5.36 15.82
C VAL A 60 -9.63 -4.85 14.37
N GLY A 61 -10.70 -5.16 13.65
CA GLY A 61 -11.02 -4.59 12.34
C GLY A 61 -12.25 -3.69 12.40
N SER A 62 -12.17 -2.46 11.91
CA SER A 62 -13.36 -1.62 11.70
C SER A 62 -13.18 -0.50 10.68
N ARG A 63 -14.28 -0.07 10.07
CA ARG A 63 -14.43 0.88 8.96
C ARG A 63 -14.63 2.32 9.47
N PHE A 64 -14.15 3.35 8.72
CA PHE A 64 -14.63 4.73 8.87
C PHE A 64 -14.56 5.55 7.58
N GLY A 65 -15.53 6.43 7.39
CA GLY A 65 -15.61 7.47 6.39
C GLY A 65 -15.86 8.86 7.01
N GLY A 66 -15.53 9.94 6.30
CA GLY A 66 -15.88 11.31 6.71
C GLY A 66 -15.09 12.42 5.99
N VAL A 67 -15.81 13.39 5.44
CA VAL A 67 -15.40 14.56 4.67
C VAL A 67 -15.34 15.81 5.56
N ALA A 68 -14.47 16.77 5.29
CA ALA A 68 -14.61 18.15 5.78
C ALA A 68 -13.98 19.21 4.85
N ASP A 69 -14.73 20.26 4.66
CA ASP A 69 -14.58 21.48 3.87
C ASP A 69 -13.75 22.58 4.56
N GLY A 70 -13.25 23.57 3.77
CA GLY A 70 -12.72 24.80 4.35
C GLY A 70 -12.08 25.82 3.40
N THR A 71 -12.67 26.81 3.14
CA THR A 71 -12.80 28.17 2.61
C THR A 71 -11.58 29.00 2.16
N GLU A 72 -11.89 29.92 1.27
CA GLU A 72 -11.11 30.78 0.36
C GLU A 72 -10.44 32.02 0.98
N GLY A 73 -9.47 32.59 0.23
CA GLY A 73 -8.94 33.94 0.41
C GLY A 73 -7.87 34.32 -0.62
N SER A 74 -8.18 35.32 -1.47
CA SER A 74 -7.37 35.81 -2.59
C SER A 74 -6.56 37.05 -2.25
N SER A 75 -5.32 37.19 -2.78
CA SER A 75 -4.62 38.49 -2.95
C SER A 75 -3.45 38.36 -3.94
N ALA A 76 -3.26 39.35 -4.79
CA ALA A 76 -2.28 39.45 -5.86
C ALA A 76 -0.96 40.10 -5.40
N ALA A 77 0.18 39.66 -5.91
CA ALA A 77 1.50 40.23 -5.62
C ALA A 77 2.50 40.15 -6.80
N THR A 78 3.37 41.13 -6.85
CA THR A 78 4.38 41.51 -7.83
C THR A 78 5.62 40.61 -7.81
N ALA A 79 6.29 40.46 -8.96
CA ALA A 79 7.48 39.60 -9.15
C ALA A 79 8.72 40.10 -8.38
N ALA A 80 9.38 39.17 -7.67
CA ALA A 80 10.63 39.31 -6.94
C ALA A 80 11.68 38.30 -7.42
N PRO A 81 13.02 38.48 -7.10
CA PRO A 81 14.11 37.65 -7.61
C PRO A 81 13.98 36.15 -7.27
N ALA A 82 14.68 35.30 -8.02
CA ALA A 82 14.64 33.85 -7.88
C ALA A 82 14.96 33.41 -6.44
N VAL A 83 13.92 33.04 -5.72
CA VAL A 83 13.97 32.57 -4.34
C VAL A 83 13.86 31.06 -4.37
N THR A 84 14.72 30.34 -3.67
CA THR A 84 14.62 28.87 -3.54
C THR A 84 13.28 28.51 -2.91
N ALA A 85 12.74 27.33 -3.21
CA ALA A 85 11.47 26.87 -2.61
C ALA A 85 11.57 26.74 -1.06
N ALA A 86 12.78 26.85 -0.49
CA ALA A 86 13.02 26.92 0.94
C ALA A 86 12.39 28.15 1.62
N ASP A 87 12.22 29.25 0.86
CA ASP A 87 11.69 30.51 1.38
C ASP A 87 10.19 30.70 1.11
N TRP A 88 9.52 29.73 0.50
CA TRP A 88 8.11 29.85 0.13
C TRP A 88 7.19 29.80 1.34
N ARG A 89 6.14 30.59 1.28
CA ARG A 89 5.12 30.71 2.32
C ARG A 89 3.71 30.53 1.75
N PRO A 90 2.76 30.06 2.55
CA PRO A 90 1.36 30.02 2.13
C PRO A 90 0.87 31.40 1.65
N GLY A 91 0.16 31.42 0.52
CA GLY A 91 -0.31 32.64 -0.14
C GLY A 91 0.66 33.25 -1.16
N ASP A 92 1.91 32.78 -1.22
CA ASP A 92 2.83 33.22 -2.27
C ASP A 92 2.35 32.75 -3.65
N VAL A 93 2.52 33.63 -4.64
CA VAL A 93 2.28 33.30 -6.05
C VAL A 93 3.61 33.40 -6.81
N ARG A 94 3.86 32.41 -7.66
CA ARG A 94 5.08 32.36 -8.49
C ARG A 94 4.70 32.17 -9.95
N THR A 95 5.16 33.05 -10.79
CA THR A 95 4.97 32.95 -12.24
C THR A 95 6.01 32.03 -12.85
N VAL A 96 5.56 31.02 -13.55
CA VAL A 96 6.39 29.98 -14.21
C VAL A 96 6.32 30.21 -15.73
N PRO A 97 7.46 30.32 -16.42
CA PRO A 97 7.48 30.42 -17.88
C PRO A 97 7.04 29.11 -18.53
N HIS A 98 6.24 29.19 -19.57
CA HIS A 98 5.84 28.03 -20.38
C HIS A 98 6.78 27.91 -21.58
N SER A 99 7.55 26.79 -21.62
CA SER A 99 8.63 26.62 -22.60
C SER A 99 8.17 26.20 -23.99
N VAL A 100 7.05 25.50 -24.11
CA VAL A 100 6.59 24.90 -25.37
C VAL A 100 5.60 25.79 -26.10
N HIS A 101 4.67 26.44 -25.39
CA HIS A 101 3.61 27.22 -26.01
C HIS A 101 3.80 28.75 -25.87
N GLY A 102 4.89 29.18 -25.24
CA GLY A 102 5.13 30.56 -24.88
C GLY A 102 4.19 31.05 -23.75
N GLY A 103 4.50 32.23 -23.18
CA GLY A 103 3.74 32.77 -22.05
C GLY A 103 4.19 32.20 -20.70
N SER A 104 3.29 32.29 -19.73
CA SER A 104 3.56 31.86 -18.35
C SER A 104 2.27 31.43 -17.65
N PHE A 105 2.39 30.76 -16.52
CA PHE A 105 1.28 30.46 -15.64
C PHE A 105 1.66 30.71 -14.18
N ASP A 106 0.67 31.03 -13.36
CA ASP A 106 0.86 31.31 -11.95
C ASP A 106 0.69 30.04 -11.13
N CYS A 107 1.60 29.87 -10.18
CA CYS A 107 1.65 28.78 -9.21
C CYS A 107 1.40 29.37 -7.82
N GLU A 108 0.31 28.99 -7.17
CA GLU A 108 -0.06 29.44 -5.83
C GLU A 108 0.41 28.43 -4.78
N ILE A 109 1.08 28.91 -3.75
CA ILE A 109 1.53 28.10 -2.62
C ILE A 109 0.38 27.99 -1.60
N VAL A 110 -0.14 26.79 -1.40
CA VAL A 110 -1.28 26.52 -0.50
C VAL A 110 -0.81 26.28 0.93
N SER A 111 0.21 25.46 1.11
CA SER A 111 0.77 25.15 2.43
C SER A 111 2.23 24.70 2.35
N VAL A 112 2.95 24.89 3.44
CA VAL A 112 4.32 24.40 3.61
C VAL A 112 4.38 23.62 4.92
N THR A 113 4.84 22.37 4.86
CA THR A 113 4.96 21.48 6.01
C THR A 113 6.38 20.94 6.08
N GLU A 114 7.06 21.14 7.19
CA GLU A 114 8.33 20.48 7.47
C GLU A 114 8.09 19.13 8.15
N LYS A 115 8.76 18.11 7.64
CA LYS A 115 8.82 16.76 8.19
C LYS A 115 10.25 16.45 8.62
N GLU A 116 10.49 15.31 9.29
CA GLU A 116 11.85 14.95 9.73
C GLU A 116 12.84 14.81 8.57
N ASN A 117 12.39 14.34 7.41
CA ASN A 117 13.26 13.98 6.30
C ASN A 117 13.09 14.84 5.05
N CYS A 118 12.04 15.63 4.97
CA CYS A 118 11.77 16.49 3.83
C CYS A 118 10.83 17.65 4.19
N ARG A 119 10.82 18.66 3.34
CA ARG A 119 9.80 19.71 3.33
C ARG A 119 8.79 19.42 2.23
N VAL A 120 7.52 19.52 2.51
CA VAL A 120 6.44 19.35 1.53
C VAL A 120 5.74 20.68 1.31
N VAL A 121 5.79 21.15 0.08
CA VAL A 121 5.08 22.36 -0.37
C VAL A 121 3.86 21.90 -1.18
N ARG A 122 2.68 22.21 -0.70
CA ARG A 122 1.46 22.06 -1.49
C ARG A 122 1.23 23.31 -2.29
N LEU A 123 0.99 23.15 -3.57
CA LEU A 123 0.76 24.25 -4.50
C LEU A 123 -0.29 23.86 -5.53
N ARG A 124 -0.81 24.83 -6.23
CA ARG A 124 -1.78 24.61 -7.31
C ARG A 124 -1.48 25.54 -8.47
N TYR A 125 -1.74 25.08 -9.67
CA TYR A 125 -1.66 25.87 -10.89
C TYR A 125 -2.70 25.41 -11.92
N PRO A 126 -3.05 26.27 -12.92
CA PRO A 126 -4.06 25.91 -13.92
C PRO A 126 -3.59 24.78 -14.83
N SER A 127 -4.50 23.88 -15.22
CA SER A 127 -4.27 22.94 -16.32
C SER A 127 -4.10 23.69 -17.64
N PRO A 128 -3.21 23.23 -18.54
CA PRO A 128 -3.12 23.81 -19.88
C PRO A 128 -4.36 23.53 -20.74
N ILE A 129 -5.11 22.49 -20.37
CA ILE A 129 -6.34 22.10 -21.06
C ILE A 129 -7.55 22.45 -20.19
N VAL A 130 -8.43 23.28 -20.75
CA VAL A 130 -9.69 23.67 -20.07
C VAL A 130 -10.79 22.68 -20.42
N THR A 131 -11.42 22.11 -19.42
CA THR A 131 -12.53 21.17 -19.52
C THR A 131 -13.81 21.76 -18.98
N GLU A 132 -14.95 21.09 -19.21
CA GLU A 132 -16.25 21.47 -18.66
C GLU A 132 -16.33 21.36 -17.12
N LEU A 133 -15.40 20.62 -16.50
CA LEU A 133 -15.35 20.39 -15.07
C LEU A 133 -14.35 21.35 -14.43
N PRO A 134 -14.79 22.43 -13.75
CA PRO A 134 -13.91 23.48 -13.26
C PRO A 134 -12.78 22.98 -12.35
N GLN A 135 -13.07 22.02 -11.46
CA GLN A 135 -12.06 21.44 -10.57
C GLN A 135 -10.99 20.63 -11.33
N ASN A 136 -11.31 20.08 -12.53
CA ASN A 136 -10.31 19.42 -13.36
C ASN A 136 -9.31 20.40 -14.00
N ASN A 137 -9.68 21.68 -14.06
CA ASN A 137 -8.87 22.74 -14.67
C ASN A 137 -7.81 23.31 -13.71
N VAL A 138 -7.74 22.82 -12.49
CA VAL A 138 -6.73 23.17 -11.50
C VAL A 138 -5.96 21.90 -11.10
N ILE A 139 -4.63 21.98 -11.12
CA ILE A 139 -3.74 20.86 -10.79
C ILE A 139 -3.24 21.07 -9.36
N PRO A 140 -3.71 20.26 -8.39
CA PRO A 140 -3.12 20.23 -7.06
C PRO A 140 -1.82 19.43 -7.09
N VAL A 141 -0.78 19.98 -6.47
CA VAL A 141 0.58 19.45 -6.51
C VAL A 141 1.17 19.38 -5.10
N GLU A 142 1.95 18.34 -4.84
CA GLU A 142 2.82 18.24 -3.67
C GLU A 142 4.27 18.21 -4.17
N TYR A 143 5.06 19.19 -3.76
CA TYR A 143 6.48 19.30 -4.08
C TYR A 143 7.32 18.96 -2.85
N TYR A 144 8.08 17.88 -2.93
CA TYR A 144 8.91 17.33 -1.88
C TYR A 144 10.33 17.82 -2.04
N LEU A 145 10.85 18.46 -1.03
CA LEU A 145 12.18 19.10 -1.04
C LEU A 145 13.08 18.48 0.03
N PRO A 146 14.35 18.23 -0.27
CA PRO A 146 15.35 17.93 0.74
C PRO A 146 15.43 19.03 1.81
N LEU A 147 15.59 18.67 3.08
CA LEU A 147 15.69 19.66 4.18
C LEU A 147 16.93 20.57 4.10
N ASN A 148 18.03 20.05 3.56
CA ASN A 148 19.32 20.70 3.55
C ASN A 148 19.61 21.44 2.24
N LEU A 149 18.58 21.99 1.59
CA LEU A 149 18.74 22.83 0.41
C LEU A 149 19.23 24.20 0.81
N ARG A 150 20.37 24.63 0.22
CA ARG A 150 20.92 25.97 0.38
C ARG A 150 20.91 26.69 -0.97
N PRO A 151 20.81 28.02 -1.00
CA PRO A 151 20.84 28.78 -2.25
C PRO A 151 22.13 28.60 -3.06
N GLU A 152 23.23 28.27 -2.38
CA GLU A 152 24.57 28.02 -2.95
C GLU A 152 24.81 26.58 -3.42
N ASP A 153 23.88 25.64 -3.11
CA ASP A 153 24.03 24.26 -3.53
C ASP A 153 23.94 24.12 -5.06
N GLU A 154 24.66 23.15 -5.62
CA GLU A 154 24.51 22.80 -7.03
C GLU A 154 23.10 22.30 -7.30
N PRO A 155 22.46 22.69 -8.43
CA PRO A 155 21.16 22.18 -8.81
C PRO A 155 21.14 20.66 -8.92
N ARG A 156 20.05 20.03 -8.50
CA ARG A 156 19.90 18.58 -8.35
C ARG A 156 18.95 18.02 -9.41
N PRO A 157 19.05 16.72 -9.77
CA PRO A 157 18.00 16.07 -10.53
C PRO A 157 16.67 16.18 -9.77
N ALA A 158 15.55 16.18 -10.50
CA ALA A 158 14.21 16.18 -9.91
C ALA A 158 13.32 15.14 -10.57
N VAL A 159 12.31 14.62 -9.86
CA VAL A 159 11.47 13.52 -10.34
C VAL A 159 9.99 13.84 -10.24
N ILE A 160 9.26 13.65 -11.33
CA ILE A 160 7.79 13.67 -11.37
C ILE A 160 7.30 12.26 -11.05
N CYS A 161 6.48 12.09 -10.01
CA CYS A 161 5.94 10.80 -9.59
C CYS A 161 4.45 10.68 -9.93
N LEU A 162 4.07 9.67 -10.70
CA LEU A 162 2.73 9.45 -11.23
C LEU A 162 2.03 8.28 -10.52
N HIS A 163 0.78 8.52 -10.10
CA HIS A 163 0.02 7.63 -9.23
C HIS A 163 -0.64 6.44 -9.95
N ILE A 164 -1.11 5.49 -9.18
CA ILE A 164 -1.78 4.27 -9.63
C ILE A 164 -3.24 4.51 -10.08
N LEU A 165 -3.89 3.48 -10.64
CA LEU A 165 -5.21 3.54 -11.26
C LEU A 165 -6.34 4.01 -10.34
N ASP A 166 -6.29 3.74 -9.04
CA ASP A 166 -7.35 4.16 -8.11
C ASP A 166 -7.27 5.65 -7.71
N GLY A 167 -6.24 6.38 -8.18
CA GLY A 167 -6.02 7.78 -7.88
C GLY A 167 -5.39 8.05 -6.51
N SER A 168 -5.04 7.00 -5.78
CA SER A 168 -4.37 7.12 -4.49
C SER A 168 -2.95 7.64 -4.65
N LEU A 169 -2.59 8.64 -3.86
CA LEU A 169 -1.26 9.25 -3.89
C LEU A 169 -0.29 8.62 -2.89
N GLU A 170 -0.71 7.69 -2.02
CA GLU A 170 0.09 7.18 -0.91
C GLU A 170 1.42 6.57 -1.37
N LEU A 171 1.42 5.72 -2.38
CA LEU A 171 2.66 5.09 -2.87
C LEU A 171 3.63 6.10 -3.49
N VAL A 172 3.11 7.05 -4.25
CA VAL A 172 3.97 8.09 -4.87
C VAL A 172 4.40 9.16 -3.87
N ARG A 173 3.62 9.41 -2.81
CA ARG A 173 4.06 10.21 -1.66
C ARG A 173 5.22 9.56 -0.91
N ILE A 174 5.13 8.24 -0.69
CA ILE A 174 6.23 7.45 -0.09
C ILE A 174 7.47 7.57 -0.98
N LEU A 175 7.35 7.30 -2.28
CA LEU A 175 8.46 7.40 -3.22
C LEU A 175 9.07 8.81 -3.22
N SER A 176 8.24 9.85 -3.29
CA SER A 176 8.70 11.25 -3.28
C SER A 176 9.39 11.63 -1.98
N SER A 177 8.90 11.14 -0.84
CA SER A 177 9.53 11.37 0.46
C SER A 177 10.91 10.68 0.55
N VAL A 178 11.02 9.45 0.02
CA VAL A 178 12.30 8.72 -0.07
C VAL A 178 13.28 9.44 -1.01
N LEU A 179 12.83 9.88 -2.18
CA LEU A 179 13.66 10.67 -3.11
C LEU A 179 14.18 11.95 -2.45
N ALA A 180 13.30 12.72 -1.80
CA ALA A 180 13.68 13.95 -1.10
C ALA A 180 14.66 13.68 0.05
N SER A 181 14.49 12.61 0.81
CA SER A 181 15.44 12.21 1.87
C SER A 181 16.83 11.82 1.32
N ARG A 182 16.89 11.38 0.06
CA ARG A 182 18.15 11.10 -0.69
C ARG A 182 18.70 12.33 -1.41
N GLY A 183 18.13 13.51 -1.18
CA GLY A 183 18.60 14.76 -1.76
C GLY A 183 18.01 15.09 -3.14
N ILE A 184 16.99 14.39 -3.60
CA ILE A 184 16.38 14.53 -4.93
C ILE A 184 14.99 15.16 -4.77
N PRO A 185 14.76 16.42 -5.18
CA PRO A 185 13.44 17.02 -5.25
C PRO A 185 12.45 16.14 -6.03
N ALA A 186 11.25 15.96 -5.53
CA ALA A 186 10.23 15.15 -6.18
C ALA A 186 8.88 15.85 -6.19
N MET A 187 8.08 15.59 -7.21
CA MET A 187 6.79 16.24 -7.42
C MET A 187 5.70 15.21 -7.68
N VAL A 188 4.58 15.36 -7.02
CA VAL A 188 3.37 14.54 -7.22
C VAL A 188 2.21 15.44 -7.60
N PHE A 189 1.42 15.04 -8.58
CA PHE A 189 0.14 15.67 -8.86
C PHE A 189 -0.94 14.62 -9.19
N GLN A 190 -2.20 15.00 -8.98
CA GLN A 190 -3.31 14.14 -9.39
C GLN A 190 -3.55 14.24 -10.88
N LEU A 191 -3.65 13.09 -11.55
CA LEU A 191 -4.02 13.00 -12.96
C LEU A 191 -5.43 13.56 -13.21
N PRO A 192 -5.76 13.96 -14.44
CA PRO A 192 -7.09 14.48 -14.79
C PRO A 192 -8.22 13.57 -14.32
N TYR A 193 -9.28 14.16 -13.77
CA TYR A 193 -10.49 13.49 -13.25
C TYR A 193 -10.30 12.61 -12.00
N TYR A 194 -9.12 12.60 -11.39
CA TYR A 194 -8.88 11.87 -10.14
C TYR A 194 -8.99 12.78 -8.91
N GLY A 195 -9.37 12.18 -7.77
CA GLY A 195 -9.40 12.84 -6.46
C GLY A 195 -10.15 14.15 -6.45
N GLU A 196 -9.51 15.25 -6.03
CA GLU A 196 -10.09 16.61 -5.97
C GLU A 196 -10.49 17.15 -7.35
N ARG A 197 -9.93 16.60 -8.43
CA ARG A 197 -10.20 16.99 -9.81
C ARG A 197 -11.38 16.26 -10.43
N GLY A 198 -11.83 15.15 -9.81
CA GLY A 198 -12.91 14.32 -10.31
C GLY A 198 -14.29 14.90 -10.08
N GLY A 199 -15.26 14.47 -10.92
CA GLY A 199 -16.67 14.65 -10.68
C GLY A 199 -17.20 13.67 -9.62
N PRO A 200 -18.51 13.61 -9.41
CA PRO A 200 -19.14 12.74 -8.43
C PRO A 200 -18.82 11.25 -8.61
N ASN A 201 -18.52 10.82 -9.84
CA ASN A 201 -18.17 9.44 -10.17
C ASN A 201 -16.65 9.27 -10.38
N GLY A 202 -15.85 10.32 -10.19
CA GLY A 202 -14.41 10.30 -10.37
C GLY A 202 -13.99 9.86 -11.78
N PRO A 203 -12.99 8.97 -11.92
CA PRO A 203 -12.52 8.51 -13.23
C PRO A 203 -13.55 7.68 -14.03
N HIS A 204 -14.64 7.22 -13.41
CA HIS A 204 -15.74 6.57 -14.14
C HIS A 204 -16.43 7.51 -15.12
N ASP A 205 -16.38 8.83 -14.89
CA ASP A 205 -16.92 9.83 -15.83
C ASP A 205 -16.16 9.83 -17.18
N ILE A 206 -14.89 9.38 -17.19
CA ILE A 206 -14.09 9.20 -18.41
C ILE A 206 -14.60 7.95 -19.16
N LEU A 207 -14.82 6.85 -18.43
CA LEU A 207 -15.26 5.57 -19.00
C LEU A 207 -16.66 5.67 -19.61
N ALA A 208 -17.52 6.52 -19.04
CA ALA A 208 -18.86 6.78 -19.60
C ALA A 208 -18.83 7.60 -20.91
N ARG A 209 -17.70 8.17 -21.26
CA ARG A 209 -17.52 9.03 -22.44
C ARG A 209 -16.26 8.60 -23.21
N PRO A 210 -16.33 7.53 -24.02
CA PRO A 210 -15.21 7.00 -24.78
C PRO A 210 -14.53 8.04 -25.68
N ASP A 211 -15.31 8.98 -26.21
CA ASP A 211 -14.86 10.11 -27.01
C ASP A 211 -13.88 11.04 -26.24
N ARG A 212 -13.90 10.99 -24.91
CA ARG A 212 -13.01 11.79 -24.05
C ARG A 212 -11.71 11.09 -23.69
N PHE A 213 -11.60 9.78 -23.89
CA PHE A 213 -10.44 9.03 -23.44
C PHE A 213 -9.12 9.57 -24.02
N THR A 214 -9.09 9.81 -25.34
CA THR A 214 -7.92 10.40 -26.01
C THR A 214 -7.63 11.80 -25.46
N ALA A 215 -8.66 12.64 -25.29
CA ALA A 215 -8.50 13.99 -24.73
C ALA A 215 -7.93 13.98 -23.31
N VAL A 216 -8.30 13.00 -22.47
CA VAL A 216 -7.73 12.85 -21.11
C VAL A 216 -6.26 12.45 -21.16
N LEU A 217 -5.87 11.60 -22.09
CA LEU A 217 -4.47 11.24 -22.29
C LEU A 217 -3.66 12.46 -22.78
N ASP A 218 -4.17 13.21 -23.74
CA ASP A 218 -3.53 14.42 -24.24
C ASP A 218 -3.42 15.47 -23.12
N GLN A 219 -4.49 15.64 -22.31
CA GLN A 219 -4.44 16.49 -21.13
C GLN A 219 -3.34 16.04 -20.16
N THR A 220 -3.24 14.73 -19.90
CA THR A 220 -2.21 14.18 -19.02
C THR A 220 -0.80 14.50 -19.53
N MET A 221 -0.55 14.34 -20.83
CA MET A 221 0.76 14.66 -21.43
C MET A 221 1.08 16.16 -21.33
N GLU A 222 0.11 17.03 -21.60
CA GLU A 222 0.30 18.48 -21.47
C GLU A 222 0.54 18.90 -20.01
N GLU A 223 -0.09 18.22 -19.06
CA GLU A 223 0.13 18.47 -17.64
C GLU A 223 1.49 17.97 -17.15
N VAL A 224 2.01 16.85 -17.67
CA VAL A 224 3.39 16.44 -17.45
C VAL A 224 4.38 17.48 -18.01
N ARG A 225 4.13 18.02 -19.21
CA ARG A 225 4.95 19.11 -19.78
C ARG A 225 4.96 20.34 -18.89
N ARG A 226 3.80 20.70 -18.33
CA ARG A 226 3.69 21.82 -17.37
C ARG A 226 4.44 21.53 -16.06
N ALA A 227 4.43 20.29 -15.58
CA ALA A 227 5.22 19.88 -14.44
C ALA A 227 6.74 19.98 -14.73
N VAL A 228 7.18 19.61 -15.94
CA VAL A 228 8.57 19.82 -16.38
C VAL A 228 8.91 21.31 -16.42
N ASP A 229 8.02 22.17 -16.96
CA ASP A 229 8.22 23.63 -16.97
C ASP A 229 8.37 24.20 -15.55
N PHE A 230 7.51 23.75 -14.63
CA PHE A 230 7.61 24.12 -13.22
C PHE A 230 8.96 23.73 -12.64
N LEU A 231 9.37 22.46 -12.75
CA LEU A 231 10.63 21.98 -12.21
C LEU A 231 11.84 22.68 -12.86
N ALA A 232 11.84 22.84 -14.19
CA ALA A 232 12.91 23.53 -14.92
C ALA A 232 13.07 24.99 -14.52
N SER A 233 12.04 25.63 -14.00
CA SER A 233 12.08 27.02 -13.50
C SER A 233 12.65 27.14 -12.09
N ARG A 234 12.93 26.03 -11.41
CA ARG A 234 13.43 26.02 -10.02
C ARG A 234 14.94 26.15 -9.97
N PRO A 235 15.49 27.07 -9.17
CA PRO A 235 16.95 27.21 -9.04
C PRO A 235 17.63 26.00 -8.40
N GLU A 236 16.92 25.26 -7.55
CA GLU A 236 17.38 24.03 -6.93
C GLU A 236 17.36 22.80 -7.85
N VAL A 237 16.77 22.92 -9.05
CA VAL A 237 16.61 21.82 -10.00
C VAL A 237 17.53 21.98 -11.21
N ARG A 238 18.24 20.91 -11.56
CA ARG A 238 19.00 20.82 -12.79
C ARG A 238 18.05 20.51 -13.96
N ALA A 239 17.69 21.53 -14.73
CA ALA A 239 16.63 21.49 -15.73
C ALA A 239 16.81 20.41 -16.82
N ASP A 240 18.04 20.01 -17.12
CA ASP A 240 18.39 18.95 -18.07
C ASP A 240 18.44 17.54 -17.43
N HIS A 241 18.11 17.41 -16.14
CA HIS A 241 18.08 16.16 -15.39
C HIS A 241 16.75 15.97 -14.62
N ILE A 242 15.64 16.28 -15.28
CA ILE A 242 14.30 16.00 -14.77
C ILE A 242 13.92 14.58 -15.20
N GLY A 243 13.48 13.76 -14.24
CA GLY A 243 13.01 12.41 -14.50
C GLY A 243 11.53 12.24 -14.24
N VAL A 244 11.01 11.09 -14.65
CA VAL A 244 9.65 10.65 -14.35
C VAL A 244 9.67 9.25 -13.76
N ALA A 245 8.87 9.02 -12.73
CA ALA A 245 8.64 7.69 -12.13
C ALA A 245 7.15 7.44 -12.02
N GLY A 246 6.71 6.22 -12.22
CA GLY A 246 5.32 5.87 -12.04
C GLY A 246 5.14 4.41 -11.69
N ILE A 247 4.03 4.12 -11.00
CA ILE A 247 3.69 2.78 -10.53
C ILE A 247 2.39 2.33 -11.21
N SER A 248 2.37 1.12 -11.79
CA SER A 248 1.20 0.55 -12.47
C SER A 248 0.70 1.48 -13.60
N LEU A 249 -0.52 2.00 -13.54
CA LEU A 249 -1.00 3.01 -14.50
C LEU A 249 -0.02 4.18 -14.64
N GLY A 250 0.49 4.68 -13.50
CA GLY A 250 1.49 5.75 -13.50
C GLY A 250 2.76 5.37 -14.24
N GLY A 251 3.18 4.10 -14.18
CA GLY A 251 4.33 3.57 -14.92
C GLY A 251 4.10 3.52 -16.43
N ILE A 252 2.90 3.14 -16.87
CA ILE A 252 2.49 3.19 -18.29
C ILE A 252 2.49 4.65 -18.78
N ILE A 253 1.91 5.56 -18.01
CA ILE A 253 1.89 7.00 -18.32
C ILE A 253 3.31 7.57 -18.33
N ALA A 254 4.18 7.14 -17.39
CA ALA A 254 5.58 7.58 -17.34
C ALA A 254 6.36 7.17 -18.60
N ALA A 255 6.12 5.97 -19.14
CA ALA A 255 6.68 5.53 -20.40
C ALA A 255 6.21 6.45 -21.55
N SER A 256 4.89 6.62 -21.73
CA SER A 256 4.31 7.49 -22.76
C SER A 256 4.75 8.95 -22.62
N ALA A 257 4.92 9.45 -21.39
CA ALA A 257 5.43 10.79 -21.14
C ALA A 257 6.91 10.92 -21.54
N ALA A 258 7.73 9.95 -21.18
CA ALA A 258 9.15 9.94 -21.55
C ALA A 258 9.36 9.85 -23.09
N GLU A 259 8.46 9.20 -23.81
CA GLU A 259 8.47 9.16 -25.28
C GLU A 259 8.17 10.53 -25.90
N ARG A 260 7.21 11.27 -25.34
CA ARG A 260 6.64 12.50 -25.91
C ARG A 260 7.26 13.79 -25.38
N GLU A 261 7.98 13.72 -24.24
CA GLU A 261 8.65 14.86 -23.60
C GLU A 261 10.18 14.62 -23.57
N PRO A 262 10.91 15.17 -24.54
CA PRO A 262 12.35 14.90 -24.67
C PRO A 262 13.20 15.50 -23.54
N ARG A 263 12.68 16.44 -22.74
CA ARG A 263 13.38 17.02 -21.59
C ARG A 263 13.41 16.06 -20.39
N LEU A 264 12.61 15.00 -20.39
CA LEU A 264 12.68 13.96 -19.37
C LEU A 264 13.94 13.13 -19.58
N HIS A 265 14.90 13.28 -18.67
CA HIS A 265 16.22 12.66 -18.75
C HIS A 265 16.20 11.16 -18.43
N ARG A 266 15.50 10.78 -17.35
CA ARG A 266 15.35 9.39 -16.87
C ARG A 266 13.88 9.01 -16.67
N ALA A 267 13.58 7.71 -16.81
CA ALA A 267 12.26 7.17 -16.53
C ALA A 267 12.35 5.88 -15.69
N ALA A 268 11.58 5.79 -14.61
CA ALA A 268 11.40 4.58 -13.82
C ALA A 268 9.96 4.05 -14.00
N LEU A 269 9.85 2.88 -14.60
CA LEU A 269 8.62 2.20 -14.98
C LEU A 269 8.40 1.03 -14.03
N ILE A 270 7.57 1.25 -13.01
CA ILE A 270 7.37 0.28 -11.93
C ILE A 270 6.04 -0.44 -12.15
N LEU A 271 6.05 -1.78 -12.22
CA LEU A 271 4.87 -2.61 -12.50
C LEU A 271 4.14 -2.12 -13.77
N ALA A 272 4.88 -1.89 -14.85
CA ALA A 272 4.39 -1.31 -16.08
C ALA A 272 4.65 -2.23 -17.30
N GLY A 273 3.88 -2.03 -18.36
CA GLY A 273 4.02 -2.79 -19.61
C GLY A 273 3.42 -2.04 -20.78
N GLY A 274 3.60 -2.59 -21.97
CA GLY A 274 2.93 -2.20 -23.20
C GLY A 274 1.84 -3.20 -23.59
N ASP A 275 1.31 -3.09 -24.80
CA ASP A 275 0.18 -3.90 -25.28
C ASP A 275 -1.07 -3.70 -24.39
N LEU A 276 -1.50 -2.43 -24.27
CA LEU A 276 -2.69 -2.07 -23.50
C LEU A 276 -3.94 -2.89 -23.85
N PRO A 277 -4.18 -3.29 -25.11
CA PRO A 277 -5.29 -4.19 -25.44
C PRO A 277 -5.21 -5.54 -24.71
N SER A 278 -4.02 -6.13 -24.57
CA SER A 278 -3.82 -7.39 -23.82
C SER A 278 -4.03 -7.19 -22.33
N ILE A 279 -3.51 -6.10 -21.76
CA ILE A 279 -3.74 -5.74 -20.36
C ILE A 279 -5.25 -5.55 -20.11
N LEU A 280 -5.93 -4.80 -20.97
CA LEU A 280 -7.37 -4.58 -20.89
C LEU A 280 -8.17 -5.90 -20.99
N ALA A 281 -7.72 -6.85 -21.80
CA ALA A 281 -8.40 -8.13 -21.97
C ALA A 281 -8.30 -9.03 -20.72
N THR A 282 -7.21 -8.96 -19.98
CA THR A 282 -6.88 -9.90 -18.89
C THR A 282 -7.01 -9.31 -17.49
N ALA A 283 -6.67 -8.04 -17.30
CA ALA A 283 -6.69 -7.42 -15.97
C ALA A 283 -8.08 -7.43 -15.35
N ARG A 284 -8.18 -7.89 -14.11
CA ARG A 284 -9.44 -7.90 -13.34
C ARG A 284 -9.99 -6.48 -13.15
N GLU A 285 -9.13 -5.53 -12.95
CA GLU A 285 -9.43 -4.10 -12.76
C GLU A 285 -10.08 -3.47 -13.99
N ALA A 286 -9.88 -4.07 -15.17
CA ALA A 286 -10.50 -3.65 -16.43
C ALA A 286 -11.87 -4.31 -16.70
N GLU A 287 -12.42 -5.11 -15.78
CA GLU A 287 -13.67 -5.84 -16.00
C GLU A 287 -14.85 -4.88 -16.28
N ASP A 288 -14.98 -3.80 -15.53
CA ASP A 288 -16.04 -2.81 -15.76
C ASP A 288 -15.87 -2.10 -17.10
N LEU A 289 -14.63 -1.78 -17.48
CA LEU A 289 -14.34 -1.21 -18.80
C LEU A 289 -14.62 -2.20 -19.92
N ARG A 290 -14.25 -3.48 -19.78
CA ARG A 290 -14.61 -4.52 -20.78
C ARG A 290 -16.12 -4.66 -20.95
N ARG A 291 -16.85 -4.66 -19.84
CA ARG A 291 -18.31 -4.74 -19.82
C ARG A 291 -18.96 -3.53 -20.50
N PHE A 292 -18.42 -2.36 -20.23
CA PHE A 292 -18.81 -1.12 -20.90
C PHE A 292 -18.54 -1.19 -22.41
N LEU A 293 -17.32 -1.58 -22.82
CA LEU A 293 -16.93 -1.71 -24.23
C LEU A 293 -17.80 -2.72 -24.98
N ALA A 294 -18.16 -3.84 -24.32
CA ALA A 294 -19.06 -4.84 -24.91
C ALA A 294 -20.48 -4.31 -25.17
N GLY A 295 -20.91 -3.28 -24.44
CA GLY A 295 -22.19 -2.61 -24.65
C GLY A 295 -22.20 -1.52 -25.73
N LEU A 296 -21.02 -1.14 -26.26
CA LEU A 296 -20.91 -0.11 -27.29
C LEU A 296 -21.19 -0.66 -28.69
N PRO A 297 -21.75 0.16 -29.60
CA PRO A 297 -21.73 -0.12 -31.04
C PRO A 297 -20.30 -0.41 -31.53
N ASP A 298 -20.18 -1.28 -32.55
CA ASP A 298 -18.88 -1.73 -33.06
C ASP A 298 -17.94 -0.58 -33.46
N GLU A 299 -18.47 0.45 -34.11
CA GLU A 299 -17.69 1.63 -34.52
C GLU A 299 -17.13 2.41 -33.30
N GLN A 300 -17.96 2.63 -32.28
CA GLN A 300 -17.51 3.32 -31.07
C GLN A 300 -16.51 2.49 -30.28
N ARG A 301 -16.76 1.17 -30.19
CA ARG A 301 -15.82 0.24 -29.54
C ARG A 301 -14.46 0.24 -30.26
N ALA A 302 -14.47 0.19 -31.61
CA ALA A 302 -13.26 0.25 -32.40
C ALA A 302 -12.49 1.57 -32.18
N ALA A 303 -13.18 2.70 -32.11
CA ALA A 303 -12.56 4.01 -31.86
C ALA A 303 -11.89 4.07 -30.47
N VAL A 304 -12.55 3.51 -29.42
CA VAL A 304 -11.94 3.45 -28.08
C VAL A 304 -10.72 2.56 -28.06
N LEU A 305 -10.79 1.37 -28.66
CA LEU A 305 -9.65 0.46 -28.73
C LEU A 305 -8.49 1.05 -29.53
N ASP A 306 -8.79 1.85 -30.55
CA ASP A 306 -7.76 2.58 -31.30
C ASP A 306 -7.09 3.68 -30.45
N ALA A 307 -7.88 4.41 -29.66
CA ALA A 307 -7.34 5.36 -28.68
C ALA A 307 -6.42 4.68 -27.65
N PHE A 308 -6.80 3.50 -27.16
CA PHE A 308 -5.90 2.71 -26.30
C PHE A 308 -4.61 2.30 -26.99
N ARG A 309 -4.65 1.92 -28.27
CA ARG A 309 -3.44 1.62 -29.04
C ARG A 309 -2.55 2.86 -29.19
N GLN A 310 -3.12 4.01 -29.49
CA GLN A 310 -2.36 5.26 -29.63
C GLN A 310 -1.73 5.73 -28.30
N ALA A 311 -2.34 5.35 -27.18
CA ALA A 311 -1.83 5.60 -25.83
C ALA A 311 -0.78 4.58 -25.37
N ASP A 312 -0.67 3.47 -26.08
CA ASP A 312 0.20 2.35 -25.70
C ASP A 312 1.68 2.76 -25.84
N PRO A 313 2.51 2.59 -24.80
CA PRO A 313 3.94 2.87 -24.89
C PRO A 313 4.67 2.12 -26.01
N LEU A 314 4.12 1.02 -26.52
CA LEU A 314 4.72 0.33 -27.67
C LEU A 314 4.75 1.19 -28.94
N TYR A 315 3.81 2.13 -29.10
CA TYR A 315 3.76 2.99 -30.29
C TYR A 315 4.89 4.03 -30.34
N GLY A 316 5.30 4.51 -29.17
CA GLY A 316 6.34 5.52 -29.02
C GLY A 316 7.70 4.97 -28.62
N ALA A 317 7.84 3.64 -28.43
CA ALA A 317 9.02 3.00 -27.86
C ALA A 317 10.33 3.37 -28.58
N ASP A 318 10.29 3.59 -29.90
CA ASP A 318 11.47 4.01 -30.68
C ASP A 318 12.04 5.34 -30.20
N ALA A 319 11.19 6.29 -29.78
CA ALA A 319 11.64 7.58 -29.25
C ALA A 319 12.34 7.46 -27.88
N LEU A 320 12.06 6.39 -27.14
CA LEU A 320 12.65 6.14 -25.82
C LEU A 320 13.84 5.15 -25.87
N ARG A 321 14.02 4.41 -26.96
CA ARG A 321 14.98 3.31 -27.08
C ARG A 321 16.42 3.75 -26.80
N GLU A 322 16.90 4.85 -27.38
CA GLU A 322 18.26 5.33 -27.16
C GLU A 322 18.51 5.65 -25.68
N ARG A 323 17.54 6.29 -25.00
CA ARG A 323 17.61 6.56 -23.57
C ARG A 323 17.60 5.27 -22.76
N ALA A 324 16.78 4.30 -23.13
CA ALA A 324 16.72 3.00 -22.49
C ALA A 324 18.07 2.27 -22.58
N GLN A 325 18.62 2.13 -23.77
CA GLN A 325 19.90 1.46 -24.03
C GLN A 325 21.10 2.17 -23.37
N SER A 326 21.00 3.48 -23.12
CA SER A 326 22.01 4.24 -22.36
C SER A 326 21.82 4.17 -20.82
N GLY A 327 20.98 3.25 -20.32
CA GLY A 327 20.76 3.07 -18.88
C GLY A 327 19.92 4.18 -18.22
N ARG A 328 19.13 4.91 -19.01
CA ARG A 328 18.27 5.99 -18.49
C ARG A 328 16.78 5.58 -18.35
N VAL A 329 16.49 4.30 -18.50
CA VAL A 329 15.18 3.70 -18.20
C VAL A 329 15.38 2.54 -17.25
N LEU A 330 14.64 2.55 -16.13
CA LEU A 330 14.57 1.47 -15.16
C LEU A 330 13.20 0.80 -15.28
N MET A 331 13.17 -0.53 -15.42
CA MET A 331 11.94 -1.32 -15.34
C MET A 331 12.02 -2.27 -14.14
N ILE A 332 11.01 -2.21 -13.24
CA ILE A 332 10.86 -3.12 -12.09
C ILE A 332 9.48 -3.75 -12.19
N ASN A 333 9.39 -5.05 -12.37
CA ASN A 333 8.12 -5.72 -12.61
C ASN A 333 7.98 -7.04 -11.82
N ALA A 334 6.74 -7.43 -11.53
CA ALA A 334 6.42 -8.67 -10.87
C ALA A 334 6.49 -9.86 -11.84
N GLY A 335 7.11 -10.97 -11.40
CA GLY A 335 7.27 -12.18 -12.23
C GLY A 335 5.96 -12.91 -12.51
N GLU A 336 4.97 -12.80 -11.61
CA GLU A 336 3.64 -13.44 -11.67
C GLU A 336 2.51 -12.39 -11.65
N ASP A 337 2.68 -11.28 -12.37
CA ASP A 337 1.75 -10.16 -12.38
C ASP A 337 0.41 -10.56 -13.01
N GLU A 338 -0.65 -10.49 -12.22
CA GLU A 338 -2.03 -10.81 -12.61
C GLU A 338 -2.80 -9.64 -13.23
N VAL A 339 -2.24 -8.42 -13.16
CA VAL A 339 -2.84 -7.18 -13.70
C VAL A 339 -2.15 -6.78 -15.00
N ILE A 340 -0.82 -6.69 -14.97
CA ILE A 340 0.01 -6.40 -16.13
C ILE A 340 0.77 -7.67 -16.51
N PRO A 341 0.27 -8.46 -17.46
CA PRO A 341 0.88 -9.74 -17.81
C PRO A 341 2.38 -9.60 -18.08
N LYS A 342 3.16 -10.57 -17.62
CA LYS A 342 4.62 -10.62 -17.86
C LYS A 342 4.96 -10.38 -19.33
N THR A 343 4.17 -10.95 -20.25
CA THR A 343 4.32 -10.74 -21.69
C THR A 343 4.16 -9.29 -22.13
N SER A 344 3.33 -8.51 -21.45
CA SER A 344 3.14 -7.08 -21.74
C SER A 344 4.37 -6.26 -21.31
N THR A 345 4.98 -6.61 -20.18
CA THR A 345 6.27 -6.06 -19.76
C THR A 345 7.39 -6.44 -20.73
N GLU A 346 7.46 -7.73 -21.09
CA GLU A 346 8.47 -8.24 -22.02
C GLU A 346 8.37 -7.57 -23.40
N LYS A 347 7.17 -7.33 -23.93
CA LYS A 347 6.97 -6.61 -25.19
C LYS A 347 7.54 -5.20 -25.13
N LEU A 348 7.23 -4.45 -24.06
CA LEU A 348 7.78 -3.09 -23.90
C LEU A 348 9.29 -3.11 -23.72
N ALA A 349 9.83 -3.99 -22.88
CA ALA A 349 11.27 -4.12 -22.65
C ALA A 349 12.04 -4.50 -23.93
N ASN A 350 11.47 -5.42 -24.74
CA ASN A 350 12.03 -5.78 -26.05
C ASN A 350 11.99 -4.59 -27.03
N ALA A 351 10.88 -3.86 -27.08
CA ALA A 351 10.76 -2.67 -27.94
C ALA A 351 11.79 -1.59 -27.55
N LEU A 352 12.06 -1.44 -26.25
CA LEU A 352 13.10 -0.54 -25.74
C LEU A 352 14.53 -1.09 -25.88
N GLY A 353 14.70 -2.38 -26.17
CA GLY A 353 16.00 -3.04 -26.27
C GLY A 353 16.72 -3.26 -24.94
N ILE A 354 15.96 -3.45 -23.85
CA ILE A 354 16.46 -3.65 -22.47
C ILE A 354 15.82 -4.86 -21.77
N ALA A 355 15.42 -5.88 -22.52
CA ALA A 355 14.73 -7.04 -21.97
C ALA A 355 15.52 -7.79 -20.88
N ASP A 356 16.85 -7.78 -20.99
CA ASP A 356 17.78 -8.36 -20.02
C ASP A 356 18.07 -7.46 -18.81
N GLN A 357 17.58 -6.22 -18.80
CA GLN A 357 17.79 -5.24 -17.73
C GLN A 357 16.56 -5.08 -16.85
N VAL A 358 15.46 -5.78 -17.12
CA VAL A 358 14.25 -5.74 -16.28
C VAL A 358 14.56 -6.38 -14.92
N VAL A 359 14.31 -5.63 -13.86
CA VAL A 359 14.39 -6.14 -12.49
C VAL A 359 13.11 -6.91 -12.19
N TRP A 360 13.19 -8.23 -12.20
CA TRP A 360 12.06 -9.09 -11.89
C TRP A 360 11.93 -9.36 -10.40
N LEU A 361 10.74 -9.12 -9.86
CA LEU A 361 10.35 -9.51 -8.51
C LEU A 361 9.76 -10.93 -8.61
N GLU A 362 10.65 -11.93 -8.52
CA GLU A 362 10.29 -13.33 -8.75
C GLU A 362 9.30 -13.85 -7.70
N GLY A 363 8.32 -14.66 -8.13
CA GLY A 363 7.28 -15.22 -7.27
C GLY A 363 6.27 -14.19 -6.74
N MET A 364 6.30 -12.96 -7.24
CA MET A 364 5.38 -11.90 -6.83
C MET A 364 4.42 -11.54 -7.96
N GLY A 365 3.15 -11.33 -7.59
CA GLY A 365 2.12 -10.74 -8.42
C GLY A 365 2.05 -9.22 -8.25
N HIS A 366 1.14 -8.58 -8.95
CA HIS A 366 0.98 -7.13 -8.94
C HIS A 366 0.81 -6.56 -7.52
N TYR A 367 -0.14 -7.11 -6.77
CA TYR A 367 -0.43 -6.64 -5.40
C TYR A 367 0.58 -7.17 -4.37
N THR A 368 1.11 -8.38 -4.57
CA THR A 368 2.08 -8.94 -3.61
C THR A 368 3.46 -8.31 -3.75
N SER A 369 3.74 -7.61 -4.83
CA SER A 369 4.96 -6.79 -5.02
C SER A 369 5.11 -5.67 -3.99
N LEU A 370 4.03 -5.28 -3.28
CA LEU A 370 4.13 -4.41 -2.10
C LEU A 370 5.05 -4.98 -1.01
N GLY A 371 5.23 -6.30 -0.96
CA GLY A 371 6.23 -6.93 -0.08
C GLY A 371 7.68 -6.57 -0.43
N ALA A 372 7.94 -6.21 -1.69
CA ALA A 372 9.24 -5.71 -2.17
C ALA A 372 9.30 -4.16 -2.23
N LEU A 373 8.32 -3.45 -1.66
CA LEU A 373 8.30 -1.99 -1.70
C LEU A 373 9.62 -1.34 -1.24
N PRO A 374 10.31 -1.80 -0.19
CA PRO A 374 11.63 -1.29 0.17
C PRO A 374 12.64 -1.38 -0.97
N GLN A 375 12.74 -2.55 -1.59
CA GLN A 375 13.63 -2.78 -2.73
C GLN A 375 13.26 -1.89 -3.92
N ILE A 376 11.98 -1.73 -4.22
CA ILE A 376 11.47 -0.86 -5.28
C ILE A 376 11.87 0.60 -5.01
N LEU A 377 11.65 1.08 -3.79
CA LEU A 377 11.98 2.45 -3.38
C LEU A 377 13.48 2.71 -3.44
N ASP A 378 14.30 1.83 -2.88
CA ASP A 378 15.77 1.96 -2.88
C ASP A 378 16.33 1.91 -4.31
N SER A 379 15.92 0.91 -5.11
CA SER A 379 16.36 0.80 -6.51
C SER A 379 15.97 2.02 -7.35
N THR A 380 14.77 2.56 -7.12
CA THR A 380 14.31 3.77 -7.83
C THR A 380 15.08 5.01 -7.37
N ALA A 381 15.30 5.16 -6.07
CA ALA A 381 16.08 6.29 -5.54
C ALA A 381 17.55 6.23 -5.98
N ASP A 382 18.17 5.06 -5.95
CA ASP A 382 19.55 4.85 -6.41
C ASP A 382 19.69 5.13 -7.93
N PHE A 383 18.67 4.77 -8.71
CA PHE A 383 18.65 5.05 -10.15
C PHE A 383 18.68 6.56 -10.46
N PHE A 384 17.89 7.38 -9.75
CA PHE A 384 17.92 8.82 -9.93
C PHE A 384 19.11 9.50 -9.22
N ALA A 385 19.65 8.89 -8.14
CA ALA A 385 20.80 9.40 -7.42
C ALA A 385 22.10 9.36 -8.25
N GLN A 386 22.16 8.56 -9.33
CA GLN A 386 23.32 8.55 -10.24
C GLN A 386 23.61 9.93 -10.87
N ASP A 387 22.61 10.79 -10.92
CA ASP A 387 22.74 12.14 -11.46
C ASP A 387 23.00 13.22 -10.39
N LEU A 388 23.10 12.82 -9.11
CA LEU A 388 23.45 13.76 -8.03
C LEU A 388 24.90 14.24 -8.16
N PRO A 389 25.17 15.52 -7.85
CA PRO A 389 26.54 16.01 -7.72
C PRO A 389 27.33 15.17 -6.72
N PRO A 390 28.61 14.85 -6.99
CA PRO A 390 29.44 14.04 -6.09
C PRO A 390 29.56 14.62 -4.67
N SER A 391 29.45 15.94 -4.52
CA SER A 391 29.46 16.65 -3.23
C SER A 391 28.28 16.28 -2.32
N LEU A 392 27.17 15.78 -2.90
CA LEU A 392 25.93 15.44 -2.19
C LEU A 392 25.75 13.93 -2.00
N ALA A 393 26.46 13.10 -2.79
CA ALA A 393 26.36 11.64 -2.73
C ALA A 393 26.89 11.03 -1.41
N THR A 394 27.59 11.81 -0.57
CA THR A 394 28.26 11.37 0.65
C THR A 394 27.71 12.00 1.93
N SER A 395 26.51 12.59 1.93
CA SER A 395 25.95 13.17 3.17
C SER A 395 25.56 12.06 4.15
N PRO A 396 26.25 11.89 5.30
CA PRO A 396 25.83 10.92 6.30
C PRO A 396 24.52 11.38 6.94
N ALA A 397 23.65 10.41 7.25
CA ALA A 397 22.47 10.65 8.07
C ALA A 397 22.87 11.37 9.37
N PRO A 398 22.08 12.34 9.87
CA PRO A 398 22.41 13.09 11.07
C PRO A 398 22.57 12.13 12.26
N ALA A 399 23.79 12.08 12.82
CA ALA A 399 24.10 11.34 14.04
C ALA A 399 23.56 12.13 15.24
N THR A 400 22.26 12.08 15.48
CA THR A 400 21.67 12.50 16.75
C THR A 400 21.63 11.30 17.69
N GLY A 401 22.10 11.44 18.91
CA GLY A 401 22.26 10.36 19.89
C GLY A 401 20.97 9.70 20.40
N HIS A 402 19.80 10.08 19.88
CA HIS A 402 18.50 9.44 20.12
C HIS A 402 17.80 9.22 18.79
N ALA A 403 17.22 8.02 18.61
CA ALA A 403 16.39 7.73 17.45
C ALA A 403 15.22 8.72 17.37
N THR A 404 14.97 9.29 16.19
CA THR A 404 13.80 10.16 15.95
C THR A 404 12.49 9.39 16.12
N PRO A 405 11.34 10.07 16.34
CA PRO A 405 10.04 9.41 16.42
C PRO A 405 9.73 8.49 15.23
N ALA A 406 10.00 8.94 14.01
CA ALA A 406 9.80 8.12 12.81
C ALA A 406 10.78 6.94 12.75
N ALA A 407 12.03 7.13 13.13
CA ALA A 407 13.02 6.05 13.20
C ALA A 407 12.65 5.01 14.27
N LEU A 408 12.12 5.42 15.42
CA LEU A 408 11.66 4.52 16.48
C LEU A 408 10.44 3.70 16.01
N LEU A 409 9.45 4.35 15.39
CA LEU A 409 8.30 3.65 14.83
C LEU A 409 8.72 2.69 13.71
N SER A 410 9.63 3.10 12.81
CA SER A 410 10.21 2.24 11.78
C SER A 410 10.92 1.01 12.39
N ALA A 411 11.67 1.19 13.47
CA ALA A 411 12.30 0.08 14.18
C ALA A 411 11.28 -0.90 14.76
N THR A 412 10.19 -0.39 15.36
CA THR A 412 9.06 -1.20 15.84
C THR A 412 8.45 -2.03 14.71
N LEU A 413 8.16 -1.40 13.57
CA LEU A 413 7.58 -2.08 12.43
C LEU A 413 8.53 -3.12 11.83
N ARG A 414 9.86 -2.89 11.85
CA ARG A 414 10.86 -3.89 11.45
C ARG A 414 10.84 -5.11 12.38
N GLU A 415 10.76 -4.90 13.70
CA GLU A 415 10.67 -6.01 14.65
C GLU A 415 9.37 -6.81 14.47
N TRP A 416 8.25 -6.16 14.15
CA TRP A 416 7.01 -6.86 13.80
C TRP A 416 7.12 -7.60 12.48
N THR A 417 7.71 -7.00 11.46
CA THR A 417 7.98 -7.65 10.17
C THR A 417 8.84 -8.89 10.37
N ARG A 418 9.90 -8.80 11.18
CA ARG A 418 10.74 -9.93 11.57
C ARG A 418 9.91 -11.03 12.21
N PHE A 419 9.06 -10.69 13.17
CA PHE A 419 8.23 -11.65 13.88
C PHE A 419 7.25 -12.37 12.95
N TYR A 420 6.57 -11.66 12.05
CA TYR A 420 5.50 -12.20 11.23
C TYR A 420 5.94 -12.78 9.89
N LEU A 421 6.95 -12.23 9.25
CA LEU A 421 7.36 -12.60 7.90
C LEU A 421 8.66 -13.40 7.85
N GLN A 422 9.63 -13.11 8.73
CA GLN A 422 10.89 -13.80 8.72
C GLN A 422 10.76 -15.16 9.43
N GLU A 423 11.20 -16.23 8.79
CA GLU A 423 11.24 -17.54 9.45
C GLU A 423 12.33 -17.59 10.53
N PRO A 424 12.01 -18.11 11.73
CA PRO A 424 13.05 -18.36 12.73
C PRO A 424 14.09 -19.35 12.22
N THR A 425 15.31 -19.24 12.70
CA THR A 425 16.38 -20.20 12.40
C THR A 425 15.97 -21.62 12.87
N PRO A 426 16.37 -22.70 12.19
CA PRO A 426 16.10 -24.05 12.66
C PRO A 426 16.49 -24.26 14.13
N GLY A 427 15.57 -24.78 14.94
CA GLY A 427 15.74 -24.91 16.39
C GLY A 427 15.44 -23.66 17.19
N ARG A 428 14.95 -22.61 16.56
CA ARG A 428 14.53 -21.36 17.19
C ARG A 428 13.03 -21.09 16.95
N CYS A 429 12.50 -20.13 17.69
CA CYS A 429 11.12 -19.65 17.53
C CYS A 429 11.01 -18.18 17.92
N HIS A 430 9.95 -17.54 17.46
CA HIS A 430 9.54 -16.22 17.90
C HIS A 430 8.39 -16.36 18.90
N ILE A 431 8.45 -15.63 20.01
CA ILE A 431 7.44 -15.69 21.07
C ILE A 431 6.96 -14.28 21.40
N VAL A 432 5.65 -14.08 21.38
CA VAL A 432 5.02 -12.89 21.95
C VAL A 432 3.96 -13.29 22.98
N ARG A 433 3.96 -12.58 24.12
CA ARG A 433 2.91 -12.65 25.13
C ARG A 433 2.40 -11.25 25.35
N LEU A 434 1.08 -11.13 25.32
CA LEU A 434 0.42 -9.83 25.53
C LEU A 434 -0.86 -10.00 26.32
N SER A 435 -1.29 -8.93 26.97
CA SER A 435 -2.65 -8.77 27.46
C SER A 435 -3.34 -7.67 26.65
N ALA A 436 -4.62 -7.86 26.41
CA ALA A 436 -5.46 -6.90 25.71
C ALA A 436 -6.65 -6.54 26.58
N ASP A 437 -6.99 -5.26 26.62
CA ASP A 437 -8.19 -4.71 27.23
C ASP A 437 -8.99 -4.03 26.12
N VAL A 438 -10.20 -4.50 25.89
CA VAL A 438 -11.10 -3.97 24.85
C VAL A 438 -12.34 -3.41 25.54
N GLN A 439 -12.57 -2.14 25.34
CA GLN A 439 -13.72 -1.42 25.91
C GLN A 439 -14.59 -0.90 24.77
N THR A 440 -15.86 -1.28 24.78
CA THR A 440 -16.91 -0.73 23.91
C THR A 440 -17.88 0.06 24.77
N GLU A 441 -18.83 0.77 24.18
CA GLU A 441 -19.90 1.46 24.93
C GLU A 441 -20.71 0.52 25.84
N GLN A 442 -20.81 -0.75 25.47
CA GLN A 442 -21.67 -1.74 26.13
C GLN A 442 -20.92 -2.75 26.99
N ASN A 443 -19.60 -2.92 26.77
CA ASN A 443 -18.86 -4.01 27.40
C ASN A 443 -17.37 -3.69 27.54
N ARG A 444 -16.75 -4.28 28.56
CA ARG A 444 -15.30 -4.30 28.74
C ARG A 444 -14.83 -5.73 28.85
N GLN A 445 -13.83 -6.09 28.05
CA GLN A 445 -13.24 -7.42 28.01
C GLN A 445 -11.73 -7.32 28.14
N ASP A 446 -11.15 -8.15 28.99
CA ASP A 446 -9.71 -8.32 29.07
C ASP A 446 -9.34 -9.75 28.66
N GLY A 447 -8.15 -9.93 28.17
CA GLY A 447 -7.67 -11.25 27.74
C GLY A 447 -6.16 -11.31 27.67
N GLU A 448 -5.66 -12.52 27.70
CA GLU A 448 -4.25 -12.82 27.52
C GLU A 448 -4.06 -13.66 26.26
N LEU A 449 -3.04 -13.33 25.48
CA LEU A 449 -2.68 -14.04 24.27
C LEU A 449 -1.19 -14.38 24.25
N MET A 450 -0.88 -15.55 23.74
CA MET A 450 0.49 -16.01 23.47
C MET A 450 0.55 -16.57 22.06
N LEU A 451 1.45 -16.03 21.24
CA LEU A 451 1.77 -16.57 19.94
C LEU A 451 3.22 -17.06 19.92
N ILE A 452 3.42 -18.28 19.49
CA ILE A 452 4.73 -18.86 19.21
C ILE A 452 4.77 -19.24 17.73
N ARG A 453 5.78 -18.77 17.02
CA ARG A 453 6.03 -19.12 15.64
C ARG A 453 7.36 -19.85 15.52
N GLY A 454 7.32 -21.06 14.97
CA GLY A 454 8.51 -21.88 14.69
C GLY A 454 8.93 -21.79 13.23
N ASN A 455 9.96 -22.56 12.89
CA ASN A 455 10.39 -22.73 11.51
C ASN A 455 9.39 -23.60 10.73
N GLY A 456 9.14 -23.27 9.47
CA GLY A 456 8.13 -23.91 8.61
C GLY A 456 6.70 -23.70 9.13
N PRO A 457 5.80 -24.67 9.02
CA PRO A 457 4.40 -24.51 9.39
C PRO A 457 4.13 -24.50 10.92
N ARG A 458 5.16 -24.58 11.74
CA ARG A 458 5.02 -24.73 13.20
C ARG A 458 4.56 -23.42 13.85
N PHE A 459 3.45 -23.49 14.56
CA PHE A 459 2.98 -22.38 15.39
C PHE A 459 2.18 -22.87 16.60
N ARG A 460 1.99 -21.99 17.58
CA ARG A 460 1.05 -22.16 18.68
C ARG A 460 0.44 -20.79 19.01
N LEU A 461 -0.89 -20.72 19.00
CA LEU A 461 -1.66 -19.61 19.51
C LEU A 461 -2.44 -20.10 20.73
N GLY A 462 -2.29 -19.45 21.86
CA GLY A 462 -3.05 -19.74 23.06
C GLY A 462 -3.57 -18.45 23.69
N GLY A 463 -4.68 -18.54 24.38
CA GLY A 463 -5.25 -17.39 25.04
C GLY A 463 -6.25 -17.75 26.13
N LYS A 464 -6.55 -16.74 26.94
CA LYS A 464 -7.61 -16.79 27.94
C LYS A 464 -8.47 -15.56 27.77
N VAL A 465 -9.74 -15.78 27.45
CA VAL A 465 -10.73 -14.71 27.28
C VAL A 465 -11.87 -14.99 28.26
N PRO A 466 -12.28 -14.06 29.10
CA PRO A 466 -13.24 -14.31 30.19
C PRO A 466 -14.52 -15.01 29.76
N GLN A 467 -15.06 -14.65 28.60
CA GLN A 467 -16.31 -15.22 28.08
C GLN A 467 -16.14 -16.55 27.33
N LEU A 468 -14.95 -16.80 26.78
CA LEU A 468 -14.66 -18.00 26.00
C LEU A 468 -13.81 -19.02 26.76
N GLY A 469 -13.28 -18.66 27.95
CA GLY A 469 -12.35 -19.52 28.69
C GLY A 469 -10.95 -19.57 28.06
N SER A 470 -10.22 -20.63 28.38
CA SER A 470 -8.88 -20.85 27.80
C SER A 470 -8.97 -21.68 26.52
N PHE A 471 -8.26 -21.25 25.49
CA PHE A 471 -8.14 -21.97 24.22
C PHE A 471 -6.67 -22.08 23.80
N ALA A 472 -6.36 -23.06 23.02
CA ALA A 472 -5.06 -23.17 22.38
C ALA A 472 -5.19 -23.91 21.04
N ILE A 473 -4.45 -23.44 20.04
CA ILE A 473 -4.42 -23.99 18.70
C ILE A 473 -2.97 -24.07 18.28
N GLY A 474 -2.56 -25.14 17.61
CA GLY A 474 -1.19 -25.25 17.15
C GLY A 474 -1.00 -26.22 16.00
N GLN A 475 0.14 -26.06 15.38
CA GLN A 475 0.69 -26.92 14.35
C GLN A 475 2.10 -27.34 14.80
N GLY A 476 2.24 -28.57 15.17
CA GLY A 476 3.53 -29.24 15.40
C GLY A 476 3.78 -30.27 14.30
N ASP A 477 3.88 -31.55 14.68
CA ASP A 477 3.95 -32.66 13.73
C ASP A 477 2.57 -32.96 13.11
N TYR A 478 1.51 -32.51 13.77
CA TYR A 478 0.12 -32.54 13.33
C TYR A 478 -0.62 -31.32 13.88
N PRO A 479 -1.73 -30.89 13.26
CA PRO A 479 -2.56 -29.81 13.78
C PRO A 479 -3.32 -30.29 15.03
N TRP A 480 -3.51 -29.40 15.99
CA TRP A 480 -4.29 -29.68 17.18
C TRP A 480 -5.01 -28.42 17.69
N MET A 481 -6.08 -28.63 18.42
CA MET A 481 -6.86 -27.57 19.05
C MET A 481 -7.41 -28.03 20.39
N THR A 482 -7.26 -27.20 21.41
CA THR A 482 -7.90 -27.38 22.71
C THR A 482 -9.13 -26.47 22.78
N SER A 483 -10.30 -27.06 22.99
CA SER A 483 -11.56 -26.32 23.15
C SER A 483 -11.68 -25.73 24.56
N VAL A 484 -12.60 -24.79 24.72
CA VAL A 484 -12.94 -24.19 26.02
C VAL A 484 -13.42 -25.22 27.09
N SER A 485 -13.92 -26.35 26.67
CA SER A 485 -14.28 -27.46 27.56
C SER A 485 -13.07 -28.36 27.94
N ALA A 486 -11.85 -27.89 27.71
CA ALA A 486 -10.59 -28.58 27.97
C ALA A 486 -10.39 -29.92 27.20
N LYS A 487 -11.22 -30.20 26.18
CA LYS A 487 -10.98 -31.30 25.26
C LYS A 487 -10.00 -30.90 24.18
N THR A 488 -9.01 -31.74 23.92
CA THR A 488 -8.04 -31.51 22.84
C THR A 488 -8.33 -32.43 21.65
N PHE A 489 -8.42 -31.87 20.48
CA PHE A 489 -8.55 -32.57 19.21
C PHE A 489 -7.19 -32.56 18.52
N ALA A 490 -6.69 -33.75 18.17
CA ALA A 490 -5.42 -33.94 17.48
C ALA A 490 -5.66 -34.51 16.08
N GLY A 491 -5.26 -33.76 15.06
CA GLY A 491 -5.42 -34.14 13.66
C GLY A 491 -4.39 -35.17 13.20
N ARG A 492 -4.44 -36.38 13.78
CA ARG A 492 -3.51 -37.46 13.46
C ARG A 492 -4.00 -38.37 12.35
N LEU A 493 -5.28 -38.25 11.96
CA LEU A 493 -5.87 -39.06 10.91
C LEU A 493 -5.84 -38.32 9.57
N GLY A 494 -5.61 -39.03 8.46
CA GLY A 494 -5.71 -38.47 7.11
C GLY A 494 -4.63 -37.41 6.77
N LEU A 495 -3.39 -37.65 7.17
CA LEU A 495 -2.27 -36.69 6.97
C LEU A 495 -1.81 -36.51 5.52
N ASP A 496 -2.47 -37.13 4.54
CA ASP A 496 -2.01 -37.14 3.13
C ASP A 496 -2.18 -35.82 2.37
N ALA A 497 -2.77 -34.80 2.96
CA ALA A 497 -2.89 -33.48 2.34
C ALA A 497 -2.43 -32.37 3.29
N VAL A 498 -1.23 -31.88 3.09
CA VAL A 498 -0.74 -30.66 3.77
C VAL A 498 -1.49 -29.45 3.22
N ARG A 499 -2.67 -29.17 3.76
CA ARG A 499 -3.37 -27.91 3.52
C ARG A 499 -3.01 -26.92 4.63
N SER A 500 -2.83 -25.66 4.25
CA SER A 500 -2.66 -24.60 5.25
C SER A 500 -3.97 -24.42 6.03
N PRO A 501 -3.93 -24.21 7.37
CA PRO A 501 -5.13 -23.89 8.16
C PRO A 501 -5.84 -22.64 7.67
N LEU A 502 -5.13 -21.77 6.95
CA LEU A 502 -5.68 -20.53 6.36
C LEU A 502 -6.66 -20.78 5.20
N CYS A 503 -6.72 -22.00 4.64
CA CYS A 503 -7.69 -22.33 3.58
C CYS A 503 -9.15 -22.21 4.04
N TYR A 504 -9.42 -22.25 5.34
CA TYR A 504 -10.76 -22.14 5.93
C TYR A 504 -11.04 -20.75 6.51
N VAL A 505 -10.11 -19.81 6.41
CA VAL A 505 -10.32 -18.39 6.72
C VAL A 505 -10.86 -17.71 5.47
N ARG A 506 -11.87 -16.85 5.61
CA ARG A 506 -12.46 -16.12 4.48
C ARG A 506 -11.39 -15.34 3.71
N SER A 507 -11.44 -15.45 2.39
CA SER A 507 -10.44 -14.85 1.49
C SER A 507 -10.32 -13.33 1.65
N GLU A 508 -11.44 -12.65 1.92
CA GLU A 508 -11.49 -11.20 2.17
C GLU A 508 -10.67 -10.79 3.40
N TYR A 509 -10.69 -11.58 4.48
CA TYR A 509 -9.89 -11.32 5.67
C TYR A 509 -8.40 -11.60 5.43
N LEU A 510 -8.10 -12.68 4.71
CA LEU A 510 -6.72 -13.02 4.35
C LEU A 510 -6.08 -11.97 3.44
N GLN A 511 -6.82 -11.50 2.44
CA GLN A 511 -6.35 -10.42 1.57
C GLN A 511 -6.10 -9.13 2.36
N SER A 512 -7.07 -8.71 3.19
CA SER A 512 -6.92 -7.52 4.03
C SER A 512 -5.71 -7.62 4.98
N ALA A 513 -5.52 -8.79 5.61
CA ALA A 513 -4.37 -9.03 6.49
C ALA A 513 -3.04 -9.02 5.72
N ARG A 514 -2.97 -9.64 4.54
CA ARG A 514 -1.76 -9.62 3.69
C ARG A 514 -1.40 -8.20 3.27
N PHE A 515 -2.38 -7.41 2.82
CA PHE A 515 -2.14 -6.00 2.48
C PHE A 515 -1.65 -5.19 3.67
N ALA A 516 -2.26 -5.38 4.85
CA ALA A 516 -1.83 -4.69 6.06
C ALA A 516 -0.37 -5.02 6.42
N VAL A 517 -0.03 -6.31 6.43
CA VAL A 517 1.34 -6.76 6.75
C VAL A 517 2.36 -6.25 5.74
N MET A 518 2.04 -6.26 4.44
CA MET A 518 2.94 -5.76 3.40
C MET A 518 3.12 -4.24 3.46
N ALA A 519 2.05 -3.50 3.73
CA ALA A 519 2.14 -2.04 3.92
C ALA A 519 3.01 -1.69 5.13
N VAL A 520 2.89 -2.44 6.22
CA VAL A 520 3.74 -2.30 7.41
C VAL A 520 5.19 -2.63 7.08
N ALA A 521 5.44 -3.71 6.35
CA ALA A 521 6.79 -4.08 5.94
C ALA A 521 7.41 -3.01 5.04
N GLY A 522 6.66 -2.47 4.09
CA GLY A 522 7.08 -1.37 3.23
C GLY A 522 7.38 -0.09 4.02
N ALA A 523 6.49 0.30 4.92
CA ALA A 523 6.67 1.46 5.79
C ALA A 523 7.82 1.29 6.79
N ALA A 524 8.12 0.05 7.21
CA ALA A 524 9.24 -0.27 8.09
C ALA A 524 10.61 -0.04 7.46
N ALA A 525 10.71 -0.04 6.14
CA ALA A 525 11.97 0.04 5.43
C ALA A 525 12.65 1.41 5.54
N ALA A 526 11.85 2.49 5.50
CA ALA A 526 12.36 3.85 5.53
C ALA A 526 11.51 4.74 6.46
N PRO A 527 12.12 5.44 7.43
CA PRO A 527 11.41 6.42 8.27
C PRO A 527 10.66 7.48 7.44
N ALA A 528 11.24 7.93 6.34
CA ALA A 528 10.61 8.87 5.41
C ALA A 528 9.29 8.37 4.81
N ALA A 529 9.16 7.04 4.61
CA ALA A 529 7.93 6.42 4.13
C ALA A 529 6.80 6.53 5.16
N LEU A 530 7.11 6.39 6.44
CA LEU A 530 6.12 6.55 7.52
C LEU A 530 5.56 7.96 7.57
N GLU A 531 6.41 8.98 7.48
CA GLU A 531 6.00 10.37 7.49
C GLU A 531 5.12 10.76 6.29
N ALA A 532 5.22 10.03 5.19
CA ALA A 532 4.32 10.20 4.06
C ALA A 532 2.90 9.70 4.33
N LEU A 533 2.72 8.80 5.31
CA LEU A 533 1.44 8.14 5.62
C LEU A 533 0.78 8.66 6.88
N VAL A 534 1.57 8.98 7.91
CA VAL A 534 1.09 9.35 9.24
C VAL A 534 1.82 10.57 9.78
N GLU A 535 1.17 11.29 10.66
CA GLU A 535 1.77 12.29 11.52
C GLU A 535 2.21 11.62 12.82
N ILE A 536 3.50 11.79 13.18
CA ILE A 536 4.09 11.20 14.38
C ILE A 536 4.50 12.34 15.29
N ARG A 537 3.96 12.36 16.50
CA ARG A 537 4.33 13.32 17.55
C ARG A 537 4.88 12.57 18.75
N GLU A 538 5.92 13.09 19.35
CA GLU A 538 6.44 12.61 20.63
C GLU A 538 6.02 13.55 21.75
N THR A 539 5.51 13.01 22.84
CA THR A 539 5.28 13.79 24.05
C THR A 539 6.57 13.87 24.88
N PRO A 540 6.71 14.87 25.77
CA PRO A 540 7.85 14.93 26.70
C PRO A 540 8.05 13.59 27.43
N VAL A 541 9.32 13.24 27.65
CA VAL A 541 9.69 12.01 28.36
C VAL A 541 9.29 12.11 29.82
N GLU A 542 8.41 11.21 30.27
CA GLU A 542 8.00 11.09 31.65
C GLU A 542 8.41 9.71 32.20
N ASP A 543 8.94 9.66 33.40
CA ASP A 543 9.37 8.42 34.08
C ASP A 543 10.25 7.50 33.25
N GLY A 544 11.10 8.07 32.38
CA GLY A 544 11.98 7.29 31.48
C GLY A 544 11.23 6.58 30.35
N ARG A 545 9.98 6.95 30.06
CA ARG A 545 9.18 6.43 28.97
C ARG A 545 9.07 7.44 27.84
N ARG A 546 9.13 6.95 26.60
CA ARG A 546 8.84 7.72 25.39
C ARG A 546 7.45 7.38 24.91
N THR A 547 6.64 8.37 24.58
CA THR A 547 5.28 8.17 24.08
C THR A 547 5.17 8.77 22.68
N LEU A 548 4.85 7.93 21.70
CA LEU A 548 4.56 8.35 20.34
C LEU A 548 3.05 8.39 20.14
N ILE A 549 2.56 9.49 19.61
CA ILE A 549 1.18 9.69 19.16
C ILE A 549 1.21 9.63 17.64
N VAL A 550 0.50 8.67 17.06
CA VAL A 550 0.43 8.43 15.62
C VAL A 550 -0.97 8.76 15.14
N SER A 551 -1.09 9.65 14.17
CA SER A 551 -2.35 10.09 13.59
C SER A 551 -2.31 9.93 12.07
N PRO A 552 -3.40 9.56 11.39
CA PRO A 552 -3.48 9.66 9.94
C PRO A 552 -3.32 11.11 9.49
N LEU A 553 -2.67 11.32 8.33
CA LEU A 553 -2.50 12.67 7.79
C LEU A 553 -3.84 13.38 7.63
N GLY A 554 -3.92 14.62 8.12
CA GLY A 554 -5.11 15.47 8.04
C GLY A 554 -6.23 15.13 9.05
N GLN A 555 -5.97 14.24 10.02
CA GLN A 555 -6.91 13.96 11.11
C GLN A 555 -6.40 14.51 12.43
N GLN A 556 -7.28 15.14 13.21
CA GLN A 556 -6.91 15.72 14.51
C GLN A 556 -6.89 14.69 15.65
N ARG A 557 -7.61 13.57 15.49
CA ARG A 557 -7.66 12.51 16.51
C ARG A 557 -6.51 11.53 16.30
N PRO A 558 -5.78 11.14 17.37
CA PRO A 558 -4.77 10.11 17.29
C PRO A 558 -5.41 8.77 16.89
N ALA A 559 -4.76 8.04 16.00
CA ALA A 559 -5.17 6.68 15.69
C ALA A 559 -4.55 5.66 16.67
N ALA A 560 -3.33 5.94 17.16
CA ALA A 560 -2.67 5.10 18.15
C ALA A 560 -1.71 5.90 19.03
N THR A 561 -1.55 5.43 20.25
CA THR A 561 -0.52 5.87 21.20
C THR A 561 0.38 4.67 21.50
N LEU A 562 1.70 4.83 21.32
CA LEU A 562 2.69 3.80 21.58
C LEU A 562 3.61 4.26 22.70
N ILE A 563 3.74 3.46 23.76
CA ILE A 563 4.55 3.77 24.95
C ILE A 563 5.76 2.84 24.98
N TYR A 564 6.96 3.41 25.04
CA TYR A 564 8.22 2.69 25.03
C TYR A 564 8.99 2.93 26.34
N ARG A 565 9.68 1.90 26.82
CA ARG A 565 10.76 2.08 27.81
C ARG A 565 11.98 2.68 27.16
N ALA A 566 12.80 3.36 27.94
CA ALA A 566 14.06 3.90 27.45
C ALA A 566 14.91 2.82 26.78
N GLY A 567 15.36 3.08 25.55
CA GLY A 567 16.18 2.17 24.75
C GLY A 567 15.45 0.97 24.10
N ALA A 568 14.15 0.80 24.34
CA ALA A 568 13.37 -0.28 23.72
C ALA A 568 13.00 0.07 22.27
N GLN A 569 13.01 -0.93 21.39
CA GLN A 569 12.53 -0.83 20.00
C GLN A 569 11.10 -1.36 19.81
N VAL A 570 10.57 -2.06 20.80
CA VAL A 570 9.18 -2.55 20.81
C VAL A 570 8.46 -1.82 21.95
N PRO A 571 7.25 -1.27 21.71
CA PRO A 571 6.49 -0.60 22.75
C PRO A 571 6.09 -1.59 23.85
N GLU A 572 6.00 -1.11 25.09
CA GLU A 572 5.43 -1.89 26.18
C GLU A 572 3.89 -1.85 26.16
N GLU A 573 3.32 -0.78 25.60
CA GLU A 573 1.86 -0.62 25.48
C GLU A 573 1.52 0.07 24.15
N ILE A 574 0.41 -0.36 23.56
CA ILE A 574 -0.25 0.31 22.43
C ILE A 574 -1.69 0.57 22.85
N ALA A 575 -2.14 1.80 22.74
CA ALA A 575 -3.53 2.19 22.93
C ALA A 575 -4.10 2.73 21.60
N VAL A 576 -5.30 2.28 21.26
CA VAL A 576 -6.07 2.75 20.10
C VAL A 576 -7.45 3.14 20.59
N GLU A 577 -7.87 4.34 20.30
CA GLU A 577 -9.17 4.86 20.68
C GLU A 577 -9.93 5.35 19.44
N THR A 578 -11.12 4.79 19.25
CA THR A 578 -12.08 5.22 18.24
C THR A 578 -13.35 5.70 18.94
N GLU A 579 -14.34 6.17 18.20
CA GLU A 579 -15.64 6.55 18.78
C GLU A 579 -16.39 5.36 19.38
N ALA A 580 -16.18 4.16 18.84
CA ALA A 580 -16.92 2.96 19.23
C ALA A 580 -16.13 2.03 20.17
N VAL A 581 -14.78 2.07 20.12
CA VAL A 581 -13.93 1.08 20.79
C VAL A 581 -12.64 1.72 21.28
N ALA A 582 -12.26 1.41 22.51
CA ALA A 582 -10.92 1.63 23.04
C ALA A 582 -10.22 0.28 23.24
N VAL A 583 -9.03 0.12 22.67
CA VAL A 583 -8.20 -1.09 22.79
C VAL A 583 -6.87 -0.72 23.41
N ARG A 584 -6.46 -1.46 24.42
CA ARG A 584 -5.15 -1.32 25.04
C ARG A 584 -4.43 -2.66 25.08
N ILE A 585 -3.28 -2.72 24.44
CA ILE A 585 -2.44 -3.92 24.33
C ILE A 585 -1.16 -3.67 25.12
N ARG A 586 -0.83 -4.59 26.05
CA ARG A 586 0.42 -4.56 26.81
C ARG A 586 1.25 -5.78 26.45
N PHE A 587 2.48 -5.55 26.00
CA PHE A 587 3.43 -6.61 25.70
C PHE A 587 4.14 -7.06 26.96
N GLN A 588 3.82 -8.26 27.42
CA GLN A 588 4.47 -8.90 28.58
C GLN A 588 5.85 -9.45 28.21
N SER A 589 5.99 -10.00 27.00
CA SER A 589 7.27 -10.42 26.45
C SER A 589 7.25 -10.41 24.92
N TRP A 590 8.37 -10.03 24.33
CA TRP A 590 8.65 -10.07 22.91
C TRP A 590 10.03 -10.68 22.73
N GLN A 591 10.12 -11.84 22.08
CA GLN A 591 11.37 -12.57 21.88
C GLN A 591 11.44 -13.08 20.44
N THR A 592 12.51 -12.75 19.75
CA THR A 592 12.86 -13.34 18.46
C THR A 592 14.05 -14.29 18.66
N GLU A 593 14.10 -15.38 17.87
CA GLU A 593 15.17 -16.35 17.93
C GLU A 593 15.36 -17.01 19.32
N ALA A 594 14.25 -17.19 20.08
CA ALA A 594 14.27 -17.96 21.33
C ALA A 594 14.51 -19.45 21.06
N PRO A 595 15.15 -20.23 21.98
CA PRO A 595 15.27 -21.67 21.83
C PRO A 595 13.90 -22.35 21.68
N ALA A 596 13.78 -23.27 20.72
CA ALA A 596 12.54 -24.01 20.48
C ALA A 596 12.73 -25.49 20.80
N SER A 597 11.80 -26.06 21.58
CA SER A 597 11.65 -27.50 21.72
C SER A 597 10.44 -28.00 20.93
N ARG A 598 10.41 -29.29 20.58
CA ARG A 598 9.30 -29.90 19.86
C ARG A 598 7.98 -29.82 20.64
N GLU A 599 8.06 -29.88 21.96
CA GLU A 599 6.91 -29.84 22.87
C GLU A 599 6.21 -28.47 22.88
N LEU A 600 6.93 -27.39 22.57
CA LEU A 600 6.33 -26.05 22.48
C LEU A 600 5.19 -25.98 21.46
N PHE A 601 5.24 -26.78 20.41
CA PHE A 601 4.28 -26.79 19.31
C PHE A 601 3.26 -27.94 19.42
N GLY A 602 3.40 -28.81 20.42
CA GLY A 602 2.45 -29.88 20.70
C GLY A 602 1.26 -29.44 21.55
N PRO A 603 0.24 -30.29 21.67
CA PRO A 603 -0.88 -30.04 22.56
C PRO A 603 -0.40 -29.94 24.01
N PRO A 604 -1.17 -29.28 24.90
CA PRO A 604 -0.83 -29.23 26.32
C PRO A 604 -0.65 -30.61 26.92
N ALA A 605 0.36 -30.79 27.79
CA ALA A 605 0.56 -32.02 28.51
C ALA A 605 -0.61 -32.27 29.48
N ASN A 606 -0.96 -33.53 29.71
CA ASN A 606 -2.00 -33.96 30.66
C ASN A 606 -3.44 -33.55 30.32
N VAL A 607 -3.75 -33.33 29.05
CA VAL A 607 -5.12 -33.09 28.57
C VAL A 607 -5.59 -34.29 27.77
N GLU A 608 -6.84 -34.72 28.00
CA GLU A 608 -7.44 -35.81 27.22
C GLU A 608 -7.49 -35.43 25.75
N THR A 609 -6.91 -36.25 24.90
CA THR A 609 -6.74 -35.96 23.47
C THR A 609 -7.57 -36.96 22.65
N GLN A 610 -8.43 -36.42 21.79
CA GLN A 610 -9.21 -37.17 20.82
C GLN A 610 -8.56 -37.05 19.44
N ASP A 611 -8.26 -38.18 18.81
CA ASP A 611 -7.73 -38.21 17.45
C ASP A 611 -8.87 -37.97 16.45
N VAL A 612 -8.67 -37.00 15.53
CA VAL A 612 -9.60 -36.62 14.49
C VAL A 612 -8.86 -36.44 13.15
N ALA A 613 -9.59 -36.21 12.05
CA ALA A 613 -8.95 -35.86 10.80
C ALA A 613 -8.27 -34.47 10.91
N ALA A 614 -7.09 -34.33 10.31
CA ALA A 614 -6.37 -33.06 10.29
C ALA A 614 -7.22 -31.92 9.71
N GLU A 615 -8.02 -32.24 8.69
CA GLU A 615 -8.94 -31.30 8.05
C GLU A 615 -10.00 -30.76 9.02
N ASP A 616 -10.51 -31.57 9.93
CA ASP A 616 -11.50 -31.13 10.92
C ASP A 616 -10.90 -30.11 11.90
N VAL A 617 -9.63 -30.30 12.30
CA VAL A 617 -8.93 -29.29 13.11
C VAL A 617 -8.76 -27.99 12.35
N TYR A 618 -8.42 -28.03 11.07
CA TYR A 618 -8.30 -26.81 10.25
C TYR A 618 -9.63 -26.11 10.04
N ARG A 619 -10.73 -26.84 9.86
CA ARG A 619 -12.09 -26.27 9.80
C ARG A 619 -12.48 -25.57 11.11
N MET A 620 -12.22 -26.22 12.25
CA MET A 620 -12.46 -25.61 13.57
C MET A 620 -11.63 -24.34 13.74
N PHE A 621 -10.37 -24.36 13.34
CA PHE A 621 -9.50 -23.17 13.35
C PHE A 621 -10.09 -22.03 12.50
N GLY A 622 -10.46 -22.30 11.25
CA GLY A 622 -11.06 -21.33 10.36
C GLY A 622 -12.35 -20.74 10.92
N ALA A 623 -13.20 -21.58 11.52
CA ALA A 623 -14.45 -21.12 12.15
C ALA A 623 -14.20 -20.17 13.33
N VAL A 624 -13.23 -20.48 14.20
CA VAL A 624 -12.86 -19.60 15.33
C VAL A 624 -12.31 -18.26 14.84
N ILE A 625 -11.44 -18.26 13.84
CA ILE A 625 -10.88 -17.02 13.28
C ILE A 625 -11.96 -16.18 12.60
N ASN A 626 -12.79 -16.79 11.77
CA ASN A 626 -13.88 -16.07 11.10
C ASN A 626 -14.86 -15.47 12.11
N PHE A 627 -15.28 -16.24 13.13
CA PHE A 627 -16.13 -15.74 14.20
C PHE A 627 -15.50 -14.58 14.98
N ALA A 628 -14.22 -14.70 15.33
CA ALA A 628 -13.49 -13.63 16.02
C ALA A 628 -13.44 -12.35 15.17
N LEU A 629 -13.19 -12.47 13.85
CA LEU A 629 -13.14 -11.33 12.95
C LEU A 629 -14.51 -10.71 12.66
N GLU A 630 -15.58 -11.50 12.64
CA GLU A 630 -16.96 -11.03 12.50
C GLU A 630 -17.50 -10.34 13.78
N SER A 631 -17.00 -10.76 14.93
CA SER A 631 -17.40 -10.23 16.25
C SER A 631 -16.70 -8.92 16.58
N LEU A 632 -15.76 -8.47 15.75
CA LEU A 632 -15.11 -7.17 15.90
C LEU A 632 -16.03 -6.08 15.34
N PRO A 633 -16.28 -4.99 16.08
CA PRO A 633 -17.21 -3.93 15.71
C PRO A 633 -16.74 -3.12 14.48
#